data_0215848f9845dbcf843ba8655b68fbc5
#
_entry.id   0215848f9845dbcf843ba8655b68fbc5
#
_cell.length_a   1.000
_cell.length_b   1.000
_cell.length_c   1.000
_cell.angle_alpha   90.00
_cell.angle_beta   90.00
_cell.angle_gamma   90.00
#
_symmetry.space_group_name_H-M   'P 1'
#
loop_
_entity.id
_entity.type
_entity.pdbx_description
1 polymer ?
#
loop_
_entity_poly.entity_id
_entity_poly.type
_entity_poly.pdbx_seq_one_letter_code
_entity_poly.pdbx_strand_id
1 'polypeptide(L)'
;VEHSWGTGAGLYYRLMAAAALERYDISIDVMQPADFCRLPTEQESKSSGVSRSWGQTEDALISGYVKFGLDDEAYRRYGTDRDYVAELQLATVREWTARLQARGMYLESLRMFGRYCRDTRAPINREDVRLLYPAAYDYFIEPLTAEYELPPHIFYALVREESHFTADIHSSAGAVGLSQLMPSTAKDVAGRIGVPIHSLTDPQLNLRLGTWYLA
;
A
#
# COMPACT_ATOMS: atom_id res chain seq x y z
N VAL A 1 -6.10 13.11 21.24
CA VAL A 1 -6.54 12.44 20.00
C VAL A 1 -6.73 13.47 18.89
N GLU A 2 -7.34 14.66 19.17
CA GLU A 2 -7.51 15.73 18.16
C GLU A 2 -6.19 16.32 17.64
N HIS A 3 -5.08 16.20 18.38
CA HIS A 3 -3.77 16.77 17.99
C HIS A 3 -2.98 15.92 16.99
N SER A 4 -3.35 14.66 16.73
CA SER A 4 -2.66 13.80 15.78
C SER A 4 -3.12 13.99 14.31
N TRP A 5 -4.13 14.83 14.10
CA TRP A 5 -4.73 15.09 12.79
C TRP A 5 -4.03 16.20 12.00
N GLY A 6 -2.84 16.59 12.41
CA GLY A 6 -2.01 17.57 11.70
C GLY A 6 -1.78 17.14 10.24
N THR A 7 -1.74 18.15 9.38
CA THR A 7 -1.53 18.12 7.94
C THR A 7 -0.38 17.20 7.49
N GLY A 8 -0.62 15.91 7.33
CA GLY A 8 0.40 14.96 6.89
C GLY A 8 0.14 13.49 7.25
N ALA A 9 -0.81 13.20 8.13
CA ALA A 9 -1.18 11.80 8.38
C ALA A 9 -1.87 11.22 7.15
N GLY A 10 -1.30 10.15 6.57
CA GLY A 10 -1.87 9.48 5.41
C GLY A 10 -3.28 8.96 5.68
N LEU A 11 -4.07 8.73 4.62
CA LEU A 11 -5.44 8.20 4.67
C LEU A 11 -5.55 7.00 5.60
N TYR A 12 -4.55 6.15 5.56
CA TYR A 12 -4.50 4.94 6.36
C TYR A 12 -4.57 5.23 7.87
N TYR A 13 -3.71 6.11 8.40
CA TYR A 13 -3.74 6.47 9.83
C TYR A 13 -5.06 7.12 10.24
N ARG A 14 -5.70 7.84 9.32
CA ARG A 14 -7.02 8.46 9.56
C ARG A 14 -8.12 7.40 9.64
N LEU A 15 -8.14 6.45 8.71
CA LEU A 15 -9.07 5.31 8.73
C LEU A 15 -8.87 4.46 9.97
N MET A 16 -7.61 4.27 10.39
CA MET A 16 -7.25 3.54 11.59
C MET A 16 -7.72 4.24 12.86
N ALA A 17 -7.47 5.54 12.95
CA ALA A 17 -7.93 6.32 14.08
C ALA A 17 -9.47 6.37 14.14
N ALA A 18 -10.17 6.44 12.98
CA ALA A 18 -11.63 6.38 12.95
C ALA A 18 -12.15 5.01 13.42
N ALA A 19 -11.60 3.91 12.95
CA ALA A 19 -11.98 2.57 13.38
C ALA A 19 -11.69 2.34 14.88
N ALA A 20 -10.60 2.92 15.41
CA ALA A 20 -10.31 2.87 16.84
C ALA A 20 -11.32 3.70 17.65
N LEU A 21 -11.77 4.85 17.14
CA LEU A 21 -12.72 5.71 17.81
C LEU A 21 -14.16 5.19 17.76
N GLU A 22 -14.54 4.47 16.68
CA GLU A 22 -15.82 3.75 16.60
C GLU A 22 -15.99 2.75 17.75
N ARG A 23 -14.89 2.13 18.23
CA ARG A 23 -14.92 1.26 19.41
C ARG A 23 -15.35 1.97 20.70
N TYR A 24 -15.23 3.30 20.75
CA TYR A 24 -15.61 4.15 21.87
C TYR A 24 -16.89 4.96 21.60
N ASP A 25 -17.68 4.53 20.60
CA ASP A 25 -18.92 5.21 20.19
C ASP A 25 -18.71 6.66 19.69
N ILE A 26 -17.49 6.95 19.20
CA ILE A 26 -17.13 8.23 18.61
C ILE A 26 -17.08 8.06 17.09
N SER A 27 -18.13 8.50 16.40
CA SER A 27 -18.11 8.53 14.93
C SER A 27 -17.38 9.78 14.43
N ILE A 28 -16.39 9.57 13.56
CA ILE A 28 -15.72 10.68 12.85
C ILE A 28 -15.96 10.48 11.35
N ASP A 29 -16.40 11.53 10.69
CA ASP A 29 -16.47 11.56 9.23
C ASP A 29 -15.05 11.68 8.68
N VAL A 30 -14.47 10.50 8.34
CA VAL A 30 -13.09 10.37 7.83
C VAL A 30 -13.02 10.77 6.36
N MET A 31 -14.15 10.82 5.69
CA MET A 31 -14.30 11.00 4.26
C MET A 31 -14.69 12.44 3.88
N GLN A 32 -14.11 13.45 4.52
CA GLN A 32 -14.23 14.80 3.99
C GLN A 32 -13.41 14.91 2.70
N PRO A 33 -14.04 15.15 1.54
CA PRO A 33 -13.37 15.19 0.23
C PRO A 33 -12.27 16.25 0.14
N ALA A 34 -12.27 17.26 1.00
CA ALA A 34 -11.33 18.38 0.97
C ALA A 34 -9.87 17.98 1.24
N ASP A 35 -9.62 16.82 1.86
CA ASP A 35 -8.27 16.41 2.29
C ASP A 35 -7.61 15.39 1.35
N PHE A 36 -8.35 14.82 0.41
CA PHE A 36 -7.86 13.70 -0.41
C PHE A 36 -7.57 14.16 -1.82
N CYS A 37 -7.83 14.79 -2.54
CA CYS A 37 -7.78 15.39 -3.85
C CYS A 37 -9.02 16.28 -3.94
N ARG A 38 -8.84 17.56 -3.88
CA ARG A 38 -9.90 18.47 -4.27
C ARG A 38 -10.41 17.96 -5.61
N LEU A 39 -11.63 17.43 -5.61
CA LEU A 39 -12.27 17.07 -6.87
C LEU A 39 -12.26 18.36 -7.73
N PRO A 40 -11.72 18.34 -8.94
CA PRO A 40 -11.87 19.46 -9.85
C PRO A 40 -13.37 19.70 -10.01
N THR A 41 -13.85 20.91 -9.72
CA THR A 41 -15.19 21.28 -10.09
C THR A 41 -15.29 21.19 -11.62
N GLU A 42 -16.46 20.83 -12.16
CA GLU A 42 -16.68 20.69 -13.61
C GLU A 42 -16.22 21.92 -14.42
N GLN A 43 -15.99 23.05 -13.77
CA GLN A 43 -15.47 24.29 -14.38
C GLN A 43 -13.94 24.29 -14.53
N GLU A 44 -13.18 23.56 -13.71
CA GLU A 44 -11.71 23.48 -13.82
C GLU A 44 -11.24 22.49 -14.88
N SER A 45 -12.09 21.55 -15.28
CA SER A 45 -11.79 20.57 -16.33
C SER A 45 -11.81 21.16 -17.76
N LYS A 46 -12.28 22.40 -17.93
CA LYS A 46 -12.40 23.05 -19.26
C LYS A 46 -11.21 23.92 -19.68
N SER A 47 -10.18 24.08 -18.86
CA SER A 47 -9.08 25.02 -19.13
C SER A 47 -7.75 24.41 -19.55
N SER A 48 -7.61 23.09 -19.66
CA SER A 48 -6.40 22.45 -20.21
C SER A 48 -6.68 21.78 -21.55
N GLY A 49 -7.03 22.60 -22.53
CA GLY A 49 -7.17 22.18 -23.93
C GLY A 49 -5.81 21.97 -24.57
N VAL A 50 -5.15 20.89 -24.34
CA VAL A 50 -4.18 20.28 -25.25
C VAL A 50 -4.49 18.78 -25.28
N SER A 51 -5.38 18.42 -26.20
CA SER A 51 -5.56 17.02 -26.61
C SER A 51 -4.27 16.56 -27.27
N ARG A 52 -3.38 15.93 -26.52
CA ARG A 52 -2.28 15.16 -27.08
C ARG A 52 -2.82 13.77 -27.42
N SER A 53 -2.81 13.45 -28.73
CA SER A 53 -3.19 12.11 -29.24
C SER A 53 -2.27 10.96 -28.80
N TRP A 54 -1.31 11.23 -27.92
CA TRP A 54 -0.29 10.30 -27.44
C TRP A 54 -0.83 9.32 -26.38
N GLY A 55 -1.70 9.74 -25.48
CA GLY A 55 -2.18 8.91 -24.38
C GLY A 55 -2.94 7.64 -24.81
N GLN A 56 -3.60 7.64 -25.97
CA GLN A 56 -4.28 6.42 -26.47
C GLN A 56 -3.29 5.35 -26.96
N THR A 57 -2.15 5.74 -27.50
CA THR A 57 -1.11 4.81 -27.96
C THR A 57 -0.38 4.17 -26.78
N GLU A 58 -0.10 4.97 -25.76
CA GLU A 58 0.59 4.52 -24.53
C GLU A 58 -0.29 3.62 -23.69
N ASP A 59 -1.57 3.95 -23.52
CA ASP A 59 -2.56 3.08 -22.88
C ASP A 59 -2.66 1.74 -23.61
N ALA A 60 -2.68 1.73 -24.94
CA ALA A 60 -2.74 0.52 -25.75
C ALA A 60 -1.47 -0.33 -25.57
N LEU A 61 -0.31 0.31 -25.45
CA LEU A 61 0.96 -0.37 -25.20
C LEU A 61 0.96 -1.06 -23.84
N ILE A 62 0.64 -0.35 -22.76
CA ILE A 62 0.59 -0.92 -21.42
C ILE A 62 -0.49 -2.00 -21.32
N SER A 63 -1.67 -1.76 -21.86
CA SER A 63 -2.75 -2.77 -21.92
C SER A 63 -2.31 -4.02 -22.67
N GLY A 64 -1.49 -3.88 -23.71
CA GLY A 64 -0.87 -5.00 -24.41
C GLY A 64 0.07 -5.80 -23.49
N TYR A 65 1.00 -5.16 -22.82
CA TYR A 65 1.88 -5.82 -21.85
C TYR A 65 1.07 -6.56 -20.77
N VAL A 66 0.13 -5.88 -20.16
CA VAL A 66 -0.73 -6.43 -19.10
C VAL A 66 -1.53 -7.63 -19.61
N LYS A 67 -2.12 -7.54 -20.81
CA LYS A 67 -2.89 -8.61 -21.43
C LYS A 67 -2.05 -9.88 -21.69
N PHE A 68 -0.77 -9.72 -22.02
CA PHE A 68 0.15 -10.85 -22.24
C PHE A 68 0.86 -11.30 -20.96
N GLY A 69 0.53 -10.75 -19.80
CA GLY A 69 1.13 -11.13 -18.51
C GLY A 69 2.58 -10.68 -18.35
N LEU A 70 2.96 -9.60 -19.01
CA LEU A 70 4.30 -8.99 -18.96
C LEU A 70 4.30 -7.75 -18.05
N ASP A 71 3.54 -7.80 -16.96
CA ASP A 71 3.28 -6.69 -16.05
C ASP A 71 4.57 -6.16 -15.40
N ASP A 72 5.47 -7.07 -15.02
CA ASP A 72 6.76 -6.78 -14.41
C ASP A 72 7.74 -6.14 -15.41
N GLU A 73 7.75 -6.60 -16.66
CA GLU A 73 8.55 -5.99 -17.72
C GLU A 73 8.06 -4.59 -18.05
N ALA A 74 6.74 -4.42 -18.14
CA ALA A 74 6.14 -3.10 -18.31
C ALA A 74 6.55 -2.15 -17.20
N TYR A 75 6.53 -2.61 -15.94
CA TYR A 75 6.93 -1.80 -14.80
C TYR A 75 8.40 -1.41 -14.86
N ARG A 76 9.31 -2.36 -15.12
CA ARG A 76 10.74 -2.07 -15.24
C ARG A 76 11.04 -1.02 -16.31
N ARG A 77 10.26 -1.01 -17.39
CA ARG A 77 10.50 -0.13 -18.52
C ARG A 77 9.81 1.23 -18.40
N TYR A 78 8.60 1.26 -17.88
CA TYR A 78 7.72 2.45 -17.88
C TYR A 78 7.22 2.86 -16.51
N GLY A 79 7.07 1.93 -15.56
CA GLY A 79 6.41 2.15 -14.27
C GLY A 79 7.14 3.13 -13.34
N THR A 80 8.43 3.36 -13.55
CA THR A 80 9.23 4.35 -12.81
C THR A 80 9.22 5.73 -13.45
N ASP A 81 8.85 5.82 -14.74
CA ASP A 81 8.71 7.08 -15.45
C ASP A 81 7.43 7.80 -15.01
N ARG A 82 7.61 8.89 -14.28
CA ARG A 82 6.52 9.64 -13.66
C ARG A 82 5.61 10.30 -14.69
N ASP A 83 6.22 10.91 -15.69
CA ASP A 83 5.49 11.68 -16.69
C ASP A 83 4.72 10.73 -17.61
N TYR A 84 5.34 9.63 -17.99
CA TYR A 84 4.69 8.57 -18.77
C TYR A 84 3.46 8.00 -18.06
N VAL A 85 3.61 7.59 -16.77
CA VAL A 85 2.52 6.99 -15.99
C VAL A 85 1.39 8.01 -15.76
N ALA A 86 1.71 9.30 -15.58
CA ALA A 86 0.70 10.34 -15.38
C ALA A 86 -0.16 10.62 -16.60
N GLU A 87 0.31 10.27 -17.80
CA GLU A 87 -0.44 10.40 -19.07
C GLU A 87 -1.40 9.23 -19.32
N LEU A 88 -1.26 8.11 -18.61
CA LEU A 88 -2.14 6.95 -18.74
C LEU A 88 -3.54 7.22 -18.20
N GLN A 89 -4.53 6.51 -18.73
CA GLN A 89 -5.88 6.51 -18.18
C GLN A 89 -5.92 5.81 -16.82
N LEU A 90 -6.72 6.32 -15.90
CA LEU A 90 -6.88 5.75 -14.56
C LEU A 90 -7.26 4.25 -14.58
N ALA A 91 -8.10 3.84 -15.54
CA ALA A 91 -8.49 2.44 -15.71
C ALA A 91 -7.28 1.54 -16.03
N THR A 92 -6.39 1.98 -16.92
CA THR A 92 -5.15 1.28 -17.29
C THR A 92 -4.23 1.14 -16.08
N VAL A 93 -4.04 2.23 -15.33
CA VAL A 93 -3.17 2.22 -14.14
C VAL A 93 -3.74 1.34 -13.03
N ARG A 94 -5.06 1.33 -12.82
CA ARG A 94 -5.74 0.43 -11.86
C ARG A 94 -5.51 -1.03 -12.20
N GLU A 95 -5.74 -1.40 -13.45
CA GLU A 95 -5.54 -2.78 -13.91
C GLU A 95 -4.09 -3.20 -13.74
N TRP A 96 -3.16 -2.36 -14.17
CA TRP A 96 -1.73 -2.63 -14.03
C TRP A 96 -1.32 -2.78 -12.55
N THR A 97 -1.78 -1.88 -11.68
CA THR A 97 -1.54 -1.96 -10.23
C THR A 97 -2.04 -3.28 -9.65
N ALA A 98 -3.28 -3.67 -9.95
CA ALA A 98 -3.85 -4.93 -9.47
C ALA A 98 -3.04 -6.15 -9.94
N ARG A 99 -2.56 -6.13 -11.16
CA ARG A 99 -1.71 -7.19 -11.72
C ARG A 99 -0.34 -7.28 -11.04
N LEU A 100 0.30 -6.16 -10.77
CA LEU A 100 1.56 -6.13 -10.01
C LEU A 100 1.36 -6.72 -8.61
N GLN A 101 0.26 -6.37 -7.93
CA GLN A 101 -0.07 -6.94 -6.62
C GLN A 101 -0.34 -8.45 -6.68
N ALA A 102 -1.05 -8.92 -7.70
CA ALA A 102 -1.27 -10.35 -7.91
C ALA A 102 0.03 -11.15 -8.13
N ARG A 103 1.12 -10.48 -8.50
CA ARG A 103 2.48 -11.06 -8.62
C ARG A 103 3.35 -10.85 -7.37
N GLY A 104 2.80 -10.27 -6.31
CA GLY A 104 3.54 -9.95 -5.09
C GLY A 104 4.42 -8.69 -5.20
N MET A 105 4.34 -7.94 -6.30
CA MET A 105 5.09 -6.69 -6.52
C MET A 105 4.38 -5.52 -5.84
N TYR A 106 4.23 -5.62 -4.53
CA TYR A 106 3.47 -4.63 -3.74
C TYR A 106 4.17 -3.27 -3.68
N LEU A 107 5.47 -3.24 -3.45
CA LEU A 107 6.25 -2.00 -3.36
C LEU A 107 6.12 -1.19 -4.65
N GLU A 108 6.29 -1.84 -5.78
CA GLU A 108 6.20 -1.25 -7.11
C GLU A 108 4.79 -0.70 -7.38
N SER A 109 3.79 -1.51 -7.11
CA SER A 109 2.38 -1.15 -7.29
C SER A 109 1.96 0.03 -6.44
N LEU A 110 2.33 0.02 -5.15
CA LEU A 110 2.02 1.10 -4.21
C LEU A 110 2.71 2.40 -4.58
N ARG A 111 3.98 2.33 -4.99
CA ARG A 111 4.74 3.51 -5.45
C ARG A 111 4.16 4.10 -6.72
N MET A 112 3.83 3.27 -7.70
CA MET A 112 3.29 3.71 -8.98
C MET A 112 1.89 4.33 -8.80
N PHE A 113 0.96 3.58 -8.21
CA PHE A 113 -0.42 4.04 -8.06
C PHE A 113 -0.57 5.22 -7.10
N GLY A 114 0.13 5.19 -5.97
CA GLY A 114 0.13 6.29 -5.02
C GLY A 114 0.71 7.57 -5.60
N ARG A 115 1.73 7.47 -6.46
CA ARG A 115 2.29 8.59 -7.19
C ARG A 115 1.31 9.11 -8.24
N TYR A 116 0.74 8.21 -9.06
CA TYR A 116 -0.27 8.56 -10.05
C TYR A 116 -1.42 9.36 -9.43
N CYS A 117 -2.03 8.85 -8.37
CA CYS A 117 -3.15 9.52 -7.70
C CYS A 117 -2.77 10.91 -7.19
N ARG A 118 -1.58 11.08 -6.64
CA ARG A 118 -1.09 12.36 -6.13
C ARG A 118 -0.81 13.37 -7.25
N ASP A 119 -0.18 12.92 -8.33
CA ASP A 119 0.28 13.80 -9.40
C ASP A 119 -0.86 14.23 -10.32
N THR A 120 -1.78 13.32 -10.62
CA THR A 120 -2.94 13.59 -11.51
C THR A 120 -4.15 14.12 -10.76
N ARG A 121 -4.16 14.02 -9.40
CA ARG A 121 -5.34 14.29 -8.57
C ARG A 121 -6.56 13.47 -9.01
N ALA A 122 -6.31 12.24 -9.47
CA ALA A 122 -7.37 11.34 -9.92
C ALA A 122 -8.41 11.09 -8.80
N PRO A 123 -9.71 11.05 -9.12
CA PRO A 123 -10.74 10.74 -8.14
C PRO A 123 -10.56 9.31 -7.65
N ILE A 124 -10.40 9.15 -6.32
CA ILE A 124 -10.20 7.86 -5.67
C ILE A 124 -11.54 7.33 -5.20
N ASN A 125 -11.84 6.09 -5.55
CA ASN A 125 -13.02 5.37 -5.07
C ASN A 125 -12.62 4.28 -4.03
N ARG A 126 -13.61 3.53 -3.52
CA ARG A 126 -13.40 2.48 -2.51
C ARG A 126 -12.48 1.35 -3.00
N GLU A 127 -12.50 1.04 -4.29
CA GLU A 127 -11.64 0.01 -4.88
C GLU A 127 -10.19 0.50 -4.97
N ASP A 128 -9.98 1.77 -5.26
CA ASP A 128 -8.65 2.39 -5.26
C ASP A 128 -8.02 2.36 -3.87
N VAL A 129 -8.83 2.51 -2.81
CA VAL A 129 -8.33 2.36 -1.44
C VAL A 129 -7.79 0.96 -1.20
N ARG A 130 -8.42 -0.09 -1.75
CA ARG A 130 -7.90 -1.47 -1.65
C ARG A 130 -6.58 -1.66 -2.41
N LEU A 131 -6.40 -0.95 -3.52
CA LEU A 131 -5.12 -0.95 -4.25
C LEU A 131 -4.01 -0.20 -3.48
N LEU A 132 -4.35 0.87 -2.77
CA LEU A 132 -3.42 1.63 -1.95
C LEU A 132 -3.11 0.98 -0.59
N TYR A 133 -4.03 0.15 -0.09
CA TYR A 133 -3.96 -0.54 1.20
C TYR A 133 -4.36 -2.00 1.04
N PRO A 134 -3.56 -2.80 0.32
CA PRO A 134 -3.87 -4.20 0.07
C PRO A 134 -3.78 -5.02 1.37
N ALA A 135 -4.65 -6.01 1.50
CA ALA A 135 -4.56 -7.04 2.54
C ALA A 135 -3.57 -8.14 2.09
N ALA A 136 -2.31 -7.76 1.89
CA ALA A 136 -1.28 -8.71 1.49
C ALA A 136 -0.93 -9.66 2.65
N TYR A 137 -0.64 -10.92 2.34
CA TYR A 137 -0.34 -11.96 3.33
C TYR A 137 -1.49 -12.23 4.34
N ASP A 138 -2.75 -12.00 3.94
CA ASP A 138 -3.94 -12.21 4.77
C ASP A 138 -3.99 -13.61 5.37
N TYR A 139 -3.63 -14.64 4.60
CA TYR A 139 -3.55 -16.02 5.05
C TYR A 139 -2.68 -16.22 6.30
N PHE A 140 -1.65 -15.40 6.49
CA PHE A 140 -0.80 -15.42 7.68
C PHE A 140 -1.24 -14.39 8.72
N ILE A 141 -1.57 -13.17 8.30
CA ILE A 141 -1.85 -12.05 9.20
C ILE A 141 -3.14 -12.28 9.99
N GLU A 142 -4.24 -12.68 9.34
CA GLU A 142 -5.53 -12.84 10.00
C GLU A 142 -5.49 -13.87 11.15
N PRO A 143 -4.96 -15.10 10.98
CA PRO A 143 -4.88 -16.05 12.09
C PRO A 143 -3.91 -15.59 13.19
N LEU A 144 -2.77 -14.99 12.84
CA LEU A 144 -1.80 -14.52 13.83
C LEU A 144 -2.36 -13.38 14.67
N THR A 145 -3.01 -12.42 14.06
CA THR A 145 -3.62 -11.29 14.78
C THR A 145 -4.78 -11.75 15.68
N ALA A 146 -5.54 -12.77 15.26
CA ALA A 146 -6.56 -13.38 16.08
C ALA A 146 -5.97 -14.15 17.28
N GLU A 147 -4.85 -14.89 17.10
CA GLU A 147 -4.13 -15.61 18.14
C GLU A 147 -3.66 -14.67 19.27
N TYR A 148 -3.19 -13.48 18.90
CA TYR A 148 -2.64 -12.50 19.85
C TYR A 148 -3.62 -11.36 20.21
N GLU A 149 -4.91 -11.50 19.89
CA GLU A 149 -5.96 -10.50 20.16
C GLU A 149 -5.62 -9.08 19.63
N LEU A 150 -4.81 -9.01 18.58
CA LEU A 150 -4.41 -7.78 17.94
C LEU A 150 -5.39 -7.43 16.79
N PRO A 151 -5.90 -6.19 16.69
CA PRO A 151 -6.71 -5.82 15.54
C PRO A 151 -5.93 -5.95 14.22
N PRO A 152 -6.40 -6.74 13.22
CA PRO A 152 -5.62 -7.05 12.01
C PRO A 152 -5.14 -5.82 11.26
N HIS A 153 -5.99 -4.79 11.20
CA HIS A 153 -5.70 -3.56 10.49
C HIS A 153 -4.48 -2.78 11.07
N ILE A 154 -4.19 -2.92 12.37
CA ILE A 154 -2.98 -2.32 12.98
C ILE A 154 -1.73 -3.00 12.44
N PHE A 155 -1.78 -4.34 12.33
CA PHE A 155 -0.63 -5.08 11.85
C PHE A 155 -0.42 -4.92 10.34
N TYR A 156 -1.49 -4.88 9.55
CA TYR A 156 -1.38 -4.50 8.13
C TYR A 156 -0.72 -3.14 7.94
N ALA A 157 -1.07 -2.18 8.82
CA ALA A 157 -0.46 -0.85 8.79
C ALA A 157 1.03 -0.90 9.05
N LEU A 158 1.41 -1.60 10.09
CA LEU A 158 2.82 -1.77 10.44
C LEU A 158 3.58 -2.33 9.24
N VAL A 159 3.17 -3.49 8.73
CA VAL A 159 3.85 -4.18 7.62
C VAL A 159 3.93 -3.30 6.38
N ARG A 160 2.87 -2.54 6.10
CA ARG A 160 2.88 -1.61 4.98
C ARG A 160 3.93 -0.51 5.13
N GLU A 161 4.02 0.10 6.31
CA GLU A 161 4.97 1.19 6.55
C GLU A 161 6.42 0.68 6.67
N GLU A 162 6.61 -0.50 7.23
CA GLU A 162 7.94 -1.08 7.45
C GLU A 162 8.56 -1.64 6.17
N SER A 163 7.80 -2.32 5.33
CA SER A 163 8.35 -3.05 4.19
C SER A 163 7.61 -2.82 2.86
N HIS A 164 6.46 -2.13 2.87
CA HIS A 164 5.53 -2.13 1.73
C HIS A 164 5.23 -3.55 1.25
N PHE A 165 5.11 -4.49 2.19
CA PHE A 165 4.88 -5.92 1.96
C PHE A 165 6.02 -6.63 1.19
N THR A 166 7.24 -6.14 1.28
CA THR A 166 8.43 -6.75 0.66
C THR A 166 9.14 -7.67 1.67
N ALA A 167 9.10 -8.98 1.43
CA ALA A 167 9.58 -9.96 2.40
C ALA A 167 11.10 -10.00 2.57
N ASP A 168 11.85 -9.71 1.53
CA ASP A 168 13.31 -9.79 1.47
C ASP A 168 14.01 -8.44 1.67
N ILE A 169 13.26 -7.42 2.13
CA ILE A 169 13.83 -6.08 2.33
C ILE A 169 14.72 -6.02 3.59
N HIS A 170 15.80 -5.28 3.47
CA HIS A 170 16.72 -4.97 4.56
C HIS A 170 16.88 -3.46 4.70
N SER A 171 16.78 -2.96 5.92
CA SER A 171 17.07 -1.54 6.18
C SER A 171 18.58 -1.29 6.32
N SER A 172 18.99 -0.04 6.20
CA SER A 172 20.38 0.37 6.46
C SER A 172 20.83 0.12 7.90
N ALA A 173 19.88 0.05 8.85
CA ALA A 173 20.12 -0.27 10.24
C ALA A 173 20.18 -1.78 10.53
N GLY A 174 19.90 -2.63 9.53
CA GLY A 174 19.93 -4.09 9.65
C GLY A 174 18.60 -4.72 10.06
N ALA A 175 17.49 -3.98 10.03
CA ALA A 175 16.16 -4.58 10.20
C ALA A 175 15.78 -5.40 8.95
N VAL A 176 15.03 -6.49 9.12
CA VAL A 176 14.79 -7.49 8.08
C VAL A 176 13.32 -7.85 7.96
N GLY A 177 12.87 -7.98 6.71
CA GLY A 177 11.61 -8.61 6.34
C GLY A 177 10.37 -7.75 6.51
N LEU A 178 9.21 -8.40 6.49
CA LEU A 178 7.90 -7.74 6.46
C LEU A 178 7.64 -6.79 7.63
N SER A 179 7.99 -7.22 8.85
CA SER A 179 7.82 -6.43 10.09
C SER A 179 9.08 -5.66 10.50
N GLN A 180 10.12 -5.63 9.63
CA GLN A 180 11.39 -4.96 9.86
C GLN A 180 11.98 -5.22 11.26
N LEU A 181 12.09 -6.50 11.60
CA LEU A 181 12.65 -6.91 12.90
C LEU A 181 14.17 -6.82 12.91
N MET A 182 14.72 -6.22 13.96
CA MET A 182 16.14 -6.35 14.23
C MET A 182 16.49 -7.80 14.57
N PRO A 183 17.61 -8.36 14.09
CA PRO A 183 17.99 -9.75 14.36
C PRO A 183 18.07 -10.09 15.87
N SER A 184 18.50 -9.15 16.71
CA SER A 184 18.51 -9.32 18.18
C SER A 184 17.10 -9.45 18.74
N THR A 185 16.18 -8.56 18.35
CA THR A 185 14.78 -8.61 18.76
C THR A 185 14.12 -9.90 18.30
N ALA A 186 14.34 -10.30 17.04
CA ALA A 186 13.81 -11.55 16.49
C ALA A 186 14.29 -12.76 17.30
N LYS A 187 15.57 -12.80 17.70
CA LYS A 187 16.16 -13.86 18.52
C LYS A 187 15.52 -13.93 19.91
N ASP A 188 15.32 -12.79 20.56
CA ASP A 188 14.71 -12.73 21.88
C ASP A 188 13.25 -13.17 21.84
N VAL A 189 12.47 -12.71 20.85
CA VAL A 189 11.08 -13.13 20.66
C VAL A 189 11.00 -14.62 20.36
N ALA A 190 11.79 -15.11 19.40
CA ALA A 190 11.82 -16.53 19.04
C ALA A 190 12.15 -17.44 20.21
N GLY A 191 13.10 -17.03 21.08
CA GLY A 191 13.43 -17.73 22.31
C GLY A 191 12.26 -17.79 23.30
N ARG A 192 11.46 -16.73 23.40
CA ARG A 192 10.29 -16.66 24.29
C ARG A 192 9.14 -17.54 23.83
N ILE A 193 8.88 -17.59 22.51
CA ILE A 193 7.78 -18.38 21.93
C ILE A 193 8.21 -19.79 21.49
N GLY A 194 9.48 -20.15 21.68
CA GLY A 194 9.98 -21.50 21.40
C GLY A 194 10.04 -21.86 19.90
N VAL A 195 10.26 -20.90 19.01
CA VAL A 195 10.36 -21.15 17.56
C VAL A 195 11.80 -20.99 17.07
N PRO A 196 12.29 -21.87 16.18
CA PRO A 196 13.62 -21.71 15.58
C PRO A 196 13.62 -20.63 14.53
N ILE A 197 14.70 -19.85 14.44
CA ILE A 197 14.92 -18.91 13.35
C ILE A 197 15.71 -19.61 12.23
N HIS A 198 15.09 -19.74 11.06
CA HIS A 198 15.75 -20.22 9.84
C HIS A 198 16.04 -19.08 8.86
N SER A 199 15.12 -18.14 8.71
CA SER A 199 15.32 -16.90 7.93
C SER A 199 14.34 -15.83 8.36
N LEU A 200 14.80 -14.59 8.53
CA LEU A 200 13.91 -13.45 8.80
C LEU A 200 13.26 -12.89 7.53
N THR A 201 13.65 -13.37 6.35
CA THR A 201 12.96 -13.09 5.08
C THR A 201 11.84 -14.07 4.79
N ASP A 202 11.68 -15.12 5.60
CA ASP A 202 10.52 -16.00 5.53
C ASP A 202 9.28 -15.28 6.03
N PRO A 203 8.22 -15.13 5.19
CA PRO A 203 7.04 -14.34 5.54
C PRO A 203 6.33 -14.86 6.79
N GLN A 204 6.14 -16.16 6.90
CA GLN A 204 5.39 -16.76 8.01
C GLN A 204 6.11 -16.54 9.35
N LEU A 205 7.41 -16.79 9.37
CA LEU A 205 8.22 -16.59 10.58
C LEU A 205 8.30 -15.11 10.97
N ASN A 206 8.58 -14.24 10.00
CA ASN A 206 8.72 -12.80 10.25
C ASN A 206 7.43 -12.19 10.79
N LEU A 207 6.29 -12.51 10.15
CA LEU A 207 4.97 -12.03 10.60
C LEU A 207 4.62 -12.58 11.98
N ARG A 208 4.91 -13.85 12.28
CA ARG A 208 4.67 -14.44 13.60
C ARG A 208 5.46 -13.74 14.70
N LEU A 209 6.74 -13.50 14.47
CA LEU A 209 7.59 -12.79 15.43
C LEU A 209 7.15 -11.32 15.58
N GLY A 210 6.82 -10.65 14.48
CA GLY A 210 6.35 -9.27 14.46
C GLY A 210 5.01 -9.08 15.17
N THR A 211 4.05 -9.98 14.93
CA THR A 211 2.74 -9.92 15.59
C THR A 211 2.89 -10.10 17.10
N TRP A 212 3.69 -11.09 17.55
CA TRP A 212 3.95 -11.30 18.97
C TRP A 212 4.64 -10.11 19.62
N TYR A 213 5.59 -9.48 18.91
CA TYR A 213 6.33 -8.32 19.43
C TYR A 213 5.45 -7.08 19.59
N LEU A 214 4.44 -6.94 18.72
CA LEU A 214 3.51 -5.81 18.76
C LEU A 214 2.39 -5.97 19.78
N ALA A 215 1.94 -7.20 20.04
CA ALA A 215 0.87 -7.53 20.99
C ALA A 215 1.31 -7.40 22.45
#